data_8d74b4c07fe7e586a0320dcff3676fd4
#
_entry.id   8d74b4c07fe7e586a0320dcff3676fd4
#
_cell.length_a   1.000
_cell.length_b   1.000
_cell.length_c   1.000
_cell.angle_alpha   90.00
_cell.angle_beta   90.00
_cell.angle_gamma   90.00
#
_symmetry.space_group_name_H-M   'P 1'
#
loop_
_entity.id
_entity.type
_entity.pdbx_description
1 polymer ?
#
loop_
_entity_poly.entity_id
_entity_poly.type
_entity_poly.pdbx_seq_one_letter_code
_entity_poly.pdbx_strand_id
1 'polypeptide(L)'
;MITSKAYLSSYFSGEYQPQAHNYTKVLFGEDYAFRAGTIGTVAEKTAYGYVKGYGTDHNINFRGAEVDRLVQGCTGVKRTTGQHPGGIIVVPNYMDIFDFTPIQYPADDQGSEWRTTHFDFHSIHDNILKLDILGHDDPTVIRMLLDLTGIDPKTIPTDDPEVMAIFQGPEPLGVTPEQIKAKTGTYGIPEFGTKFVRGMLEETKPSTFSELVQISGLSHGTDVWLGNASELIENGTCVLSEVIGCRDDIMVYLIYQGLEPSLAFKIMEHVRKGKGLTEDMEEAMMAENVPKWYIESCKKIKYMFPKAHAAAYVLMAVRIAYFKVHFPIVYYCAYFTVRASDFDLLAMVNGSETIKARIEEIESKGLEASVKERSLQTVLELALEMTERGLTIQKVDLYRSKATEFVIDGDSLIPPFNAIPGLGNNVAEAIVRARQDGEFLSKEDLQIRGRVSKTLIEYMDKLGCLEGMPDANQLSLF
;
A
#
# COMPACT_ATOMS: atom_id res chain seq x y z
N MET A 1 11.78 -23.11 -28.68
CA MET A 1 12.31 -22.14 -27.69
C MET A 1 11.13 -21.64 -26.85
N ILE A 2 11.03 -22.10 -25.61
CA ILE A 2 9.97 -21.68 -24.69
C ILE A 2 10.46 -20.37 -24.10
N THR A 3 9.94 -19.25 -24.59
CA THR A 3 10.12 -17.93 -23.95
C THR A 3 9.12 -17.81 -22.81
N SER A 4 9.30 -18.59 -21.74
CA SER A 4 8.60 -18.33 -20.51
C SER A 4 9.29 -17.14 -19.84
N LYS A 5 8.68 -15.95 -19.90
CA LYS A 5 9.05 -14.81 -19.06
C LYS A 5 8.84 -15.23 -17.61
N ALA A 6 9.89 -15.71 -16.95
CA ALA A 6 9.84 -16.04 -15.53
C ALA A 6 9.89 -14.72 -14.73
N TYR A 7 8.74 -14.18 -14.38
CA TYR A 7 8.63 -13.18 -13.34
C TYR A 7 8.60 -13.89 -11.99
N LEU A 8 9.70 -13.83 -11.27
CA LEU A 8 9.77 -14.24 -9.88
C LEU A 8 9.57 -12.97 -9.03
N SER A 9 8.35 -12.76 -8.53
CA SER A 9 8.07 -11.76 -7.54
C SER A 9 8.02 -12.38 -6.14
N SER A 10 8.76 -11.81 -5.20
CA SER A 10 8.77 -12.19 -3.80
C SER A 10 8.55 -10.96 -2.93
N TYR A 11 7.68 -11.11 -1.92
CA TYR A 11 7.35 -10.04 -0.99
C TYR A 11 8.02 -10.31 0.35
N PHE A 12 8.78 -9.34 0.83
CA PHE A 12 9.47 -9.37 2.11
C PHE A 12 8.95 -8.23 3.00
N SER A 13 9.16 -8.35 4.31
CA SER A 13 9.00 -7.17 5.16
C SER A 13 9.94 -6.06 4.68
N GLY A 14 9.49 -4.80 4.74
CA GLY A 14 10.28 -3.66 4.30
C GLY A 14 11.66 -3.60 4.96
N GLU A 15 11.75 -3.99 6.22
CA GLU A 15 13.00 -4.04 6.98
C GLU A 15 13.97 -5.16 6.52
N TYR A 16 13.43 -6.26 6.02
CA TYR A 16 14.24 -7.41 5.58
C TYR A 16 14.62 -7.33 4.10
N GLN A 17 13.93 -6.52 3.30
CA GLN A 17 14.18 -6.39 1.86
C GLN A 17 15.66 -6.11 1.50
N PRO A 18 16.38 -5.20 2.18
CA PRO A 18 17.79 -4.97 1.89
C PRO A 18 18.66 -6.21 2.09
N GLN A 19 18.35 -7.02 3.09
CA GLN A 19 19.05 -8.29 3.35
C GLN A 19 18.76 -9.31 2.25
N ALA A 20 17.50 -9.41 1.81
CA ALA A 20 17.10 -10.27 0.70
C ALA A 20 17.77 -9.84 -0.62
N HIS A 21 17.89 -8.54 -0.88
CA HIS A 21 18.67 -8.02 -2.00
C HIS A 21 20.14 -8.44 -1.90
N ASN A 22 20.80 -8.21 -0.77
CA ASN A 22 22.19 -8.56 -0.59
C ASN A 22 22.42 -10.08 -0.69
N TYR A 23 21.44 -10.90 -0.29
CA TYR A 23 21.54 -12.34 -0.43
C TYR A 23 21.59 -12.81 -1.89
N THR A 24 21.02 -12.05 -2.83
CA THR A 24 21.17 -12.37 -4.28
C THR A 24 22.62 -12.33 -4.74
N LYS A 25 23.46 -11.44 -4.16
CA LYS A 25 24.89 -11.41 -4.44
C LYS A 25 25.60 -12.66 -3.90
N VAL A 26 25.14 -13.21 -2.78
CA VAL A 26 25.65 -14.47 -2.22
C VAL A 26 25.28 -15.65 -3.13
N LEU A 27 24.05 -15.66 -3.67
CA LEU A 27 23.55 -16.75 -4.52
C LEU A 27 24.17 -16.73 -5.92
N PHE A 28 24.30 -15.57 -6.53
CA PHE A 28 24.67 -15.44 -7.95
C PHE A 28 26.09 -14.88 -8.16
N GLY A 29 26.70 -14.33 -7.13
CA GLY A 29 27.98 -13.64 -7.16
C GLY A 29 27.82 -12.12 -7.25
N GLU A 30 28.75 -11.39 -6.64
CA GLU A 30 28.70 -9.92 -6.52
C GLU A 30 28.76 -9.22 -7.89
N ASP A 31 29.51 -9.80 -8.83
CA ASP A 31 29.67 -9.25 -10.18
C ASP A 31 28.51 -9.62 -11.14
N TYR A 32 27.56 -10.43 -10.69
CA TYR A 32 26.43 -10.91 -11.50
C TYR A 32 25.06 -10.42 -11.01
N ALA A 33 24.99 -9.66 -9.90
CA ALA A 33 23.77 -9.10 -9.35
C ALA A 33 23.80 -7.57 -9.35
N PHE A 34 22.80 -6.95 -10.00
CA PHE A 34 22.71 -5.50 -10.17
C PHE A 34 21.30 -5.01 -9.84
N ARG A 35 21.18 -3.75 -9.36
CA ARG A 35 19.86 -3.12 -9.27
C ARG A 35 19.34 -2.80 -10.68
N ALA A 36 18.06 -3.07 -10.91
CA ALA A 36 17.43 -2.67 -12.17
C ALA A 36 17.31 -1.14 -12.25
N GLY A 37 17.72 -0.55 -13.38
CA GLY A 37 17.55 0.86 -13.64
C GLY A 37 16.13 1.21 -14.07
N THR A 38 15.75 2.46 -13.83
CA THR A 38 14.53 3.07 -14.33
C THR A 38 14.85 4.38 -15.02
N ILE A 39 14.09 4.73 -16.05
CA ILE A 39 14.18 6.01 -16.73
C ILE A 39 12.86 6.75 -16.56
N GLY A 40 12.89 7.86 -15.82
CA GLY A 40 11.76 8.76 -15.70
C GLY A 40 11.62 9.63 -16.94
N THR A 41 10.43 9.67 -17.53
CA THR A 41 10.12 10.54 -18.68
C THR A 41 9.14 11.63 -18.26
N VAL A 42 9.06 12.68 -19.08
CA VAL A 42 8.10 13.77 -18.88
C VAL A 42 6.70 13.26 -19.25
N ALA A 43 5.81 13.21 -18.25
CA ALA A 43 4.41 12.87 -18.46
C ALA A 43 3.65 14.04 -19.13
N GLU A 44 2.61 13.76 -19.88
CA GLU A 44 1.80 14.74 -20.61
C GLU A 44 1.31 15.90 -19.71
N LYS A 45 0.77 15.59 -18.53
CA LYS A 45 0.33 16.60 -17.55
C LYS A 45 1.47 17.51 -17.07
N THR A 46 2.67 16.95 -16.91
CA THR A 46 3.87 17.71 -16.53
C THR A 46 4.35 18.57 -17.70
N ALA A 47 4.35 18.03 -18.92
CA ALA A 47 4.65 18.77 -20.14
C ALA A 47 3.71 19.96 -20.33
N TYR A 48 2.41 19.77 -20.11
CA TYR A 48 1.42 20.85 -20.13
C TYR A 48 1.76 21.96 -19.12
N GLY A 49 2.11 21.59 -17.88
CA GLY A 49 2.55 22.54 -16.87
C GLY A 49 3.78 23.33 -17.29
N TYR A 50 4.77 22.69 -17.89
CA TYR A 50 5.97 23.37 -18.40
C TYR A 50 5.67 24.36 -19.55
N VAL A 51 4.84 23.96 -20.52
CA VAL A 51 4.45 24.84 -21.63
C VAL A 51 3.68 26.07 -21.13
N LYS A 52 2.74 25.87 -20.20
CA LYS A 52 1.98 26.99 -19.61
C LYS A 52 2.87 27.88 -18.75
N GLY A 53 3.75 27.32 -17.92
CA GLY A 53 4.71 28.07 -17.11
C GLY A 53 5.64 28.91 -17.99
N TYR A 54 6.25 28.31 -19.03
CA TYR A 54 7.08 29.01 -19.98
C TYR A 54 6.37 30.20 -20.65
N GLY A 55 5.11 29.97 -21.06
CA GLY A 55 4.28 31.06 -21.61
C GLY A 55 4.08 32.21 -20.63
N THR A 56 3.83 31.91 -19.35
CA THR A 56 3.69 32.91 -18.29
C THR A 56 5.00 33.67 -18.03
N ASP A 57 6.11 32.96 -17.90
CA ASP A 57 7.43 33.55 -17.58
C ASP A 57 7.94 34.47 -18.69
N HIS A 58 7.56 34.16 -19.95
CA HIS A 58 7.98 34.95 -21.12
C HIS A 58 6.89 35.84 -21.69
N ASN A 59 5.72 35.99 -21.00
CA ASN A 59 4.58 36.76 -21.46
C ASN A 59 4.08 36.35 -22.87
N ILE A 60 4.13 35.04 -23.19
CA ILE A 60 3.67 34.48 -24.45
C ILE A 60 2.30 33.81 -24.22
N ASN A 61 1.30 34.29 -24.95
CA ASN A 61 -0.03 33.66 -24.91
C ASN A 61 -0.17 32.66 -26.05
N PHE A 62 0.16 31.39 -25.77
CA PHE A 62 0.01 30.31 -26.75
C PHE A 62 -1.47 30.02 -27.04
N ARG A 63 -1.83 29.78 -28.29
CA ARG A 63 -3.12 29.22 -28.67
C ARG A 63 -3.20 27.75 -28.23
N GLY A 64 -4.41 27.24 -27.98
CA GLY A 64 -4.62 25.86 -27.52
C GLY A 64 -3.90 24.81 -28.36
N ALA A 65 -4.07 24.84 -29.68
CA ALA A 65 -3.39 23.92 -30.60
C ALA A 65 -1.86 24.01 -30.54
N GLU A 66 -1.29 25.17 -30.27
CA GLU A 66 0.16 25.34 -30.09
C GLU A 66 0.62 24.77 -28.74
N VAL A 67 -0.19 24.92 -27.68
CA VAL A 67 0.05 24.24 -26.39
C VAL A 67 0.09 22.74 -26.61
N ASP A 68 -0.91 22.16 -27.28
CA ASP A 68 -1.00 20.73 -27.54
C ASP A 68 0.20 20.20 -28.34
N ARG A 69 0.62 20.93 -29.38
CA ARG A 69 1.79 20.60 -30.18
C ARG A 69 3.09 20.58 -29.35
N LEU A 70 3.30 21.60 -28.51
CA LEU A 70 4.46 21.68 -27.63
C LEU A 70 4.44 20.60 -26.54
N VAL A 71 3.27 20.33 -25.97
CA VAL A 71 3.06 19.25 -24.99
C VAL A 71 3.43 17.89 -25.58
N GLN A 72 2.95 17.58 -26.79
CA GLN A 72 3.32 16.35 -27.50
C GLN A 72 4.82 16.24 -27.73
N GLY A 73 5.49 17.35 -28.11
CA GLY A 73 6.94 17.38 -28.31
C GLY A 73 7.75 17.19 -27.01
N CYS A 74 7.21 17.54 -25.86
CA CYS A 74 7.86 17.39 -24.56
C CYS A 74 7.52 16.06 -23.88
N THR A 75 6.38 15.46 -24.22
CA THR A 75 5.93 14.19 -23.61
C THR A 75 6.84 13.04 -24.01
N GLY A 76 7.22 12.20 -23.04
CA GLY A 76 8.09 11.05 -23.25
C GLY A 76 9.57 11.37 -23.29
N VAL A 77 9.98 12.64 -23.22
CA VAL A 77 11.40 13.04 -23.14
C VAL A 77 11.99 12.47 -21.84
N LYS A 78 13.13 11.78 -21.94
CA LYS A 78 13.87 11.23 -20.81
C LYS A 78 14.38 12.37 -19.93
N ARG A 79 14.14 12.26 -18.61
CA ARG A 79 14.47 13.32 -17.66
C ARG A 79 15.43 12.87 -16.57
N THR A 80 15.15 11.73 -15.95
CA THR A 80 15.92 11.24 -14.81
C THR A 80 16.19 9.75 -14.94
N THR A 81 17.28 9.29 -14.34
CA THR A 81 17.56 7.88 -14.09
C THR A 81 17.33 7.59 -12.62
N GLY A 82 16.95 6.35 -12.30
CA GLY A 82 16.70 5.91 -10.94
C GLY A 82 16.90 4.42 -10.79
N GLN A 83 16.68 3.93 -9.58
CA GLN A 83 16.66 2.49 -9.27
C GLN A 83 15.24 1.98 -9.16
N HIS A 84 14.96 0.81 -9.71
CA HIS A 84 13.71 0.10 -9.45
C HIS A 84 13.66 -0.32 -7.97
N PRO A 85 12.57 -0.11 -7.23
CA PRO A 85 12.51 -0.33 -5.78
C PRO A 85 12.77 -1.79 -5.37
N GLY A 86 12.44 -2.76 -6.20
CA GLY A 86 12.59 -4.19 -5.90
C GLY A 86 13.31 -5.01 -6.96
N GLY A 87 13.68 -4.43 -8.11
CA GLY A 87 14.24 -5.16 -9.22
C GLY A 87 15.73 -5.46 -9.06
N ILE A 88 16.08 -6.73 -9.13
CA ILE A 88 17.47 -7.22 -9.21
C ILE A 88 17.67 -7.90 -10.56
N ILE A 89 18.65 -7.43 -11.31
CA ILE A 89 19.08 -8.05 -12.57
C ILE A 89 20.15 -9.09 -12.25
N VAL A 90 19.97 -10.29 -12.80
CA VAL A 90 20.93 -11.39 -12.66
C VAL A 90 21.53 -11.70 -14.02
N VAL A 91 22.85 -11.59 -14.10
CA VAL A 91 23.63 -11.88 -15.30
C VAL A 91 24.10 -13.34 -15.24
N PRO A 92 23.99 -14.13 -16.34
CA PRO A 92 24.58 -15.45 -16.38
C PRO A 92 26.10 -15.40 -16.16
N ASN A 93 26.66 -16.35 -15.43
CA ASN A 93 28.09 -16.37 -15.03
C ASN A 93 29.10 -16.53 -16.19
N TYR A 94 28.61 -16.79 -17.39
CA TYR A 94 29.41 -16.87 -18.63
C TYR A 94 29.32 -15.62 -19.51
N MET A 95 28.62 -14.55 -19.02
CA MET A 95 28.42 -13.28 -19.73
C MET A 95 28.83 -12.12 -18.82
N ASP A 96 29.06 -10.96 -19.42
CA ASP A 96 29.33 -9.71 -18.73
C ASP A 96 28.10 -8.81 -18.76
N ILE A 97 27.90 -7.97 -17.73
CA ILE A 97 26.82 -6.99 -17.70
C ILE A 97 26.89 -6.00 -18.86
N PHE A 98 28.10 -5.70 -19.34
CA PHE A 98 28.32 -4.80 -20.48
C PHE A 98 27.88 -5.37 -21.82
N ASP A 99 27.59 -6.68 -21.89
CA ASP A 99 26.93 -7.28 -23.05
C ASP A 99 25.46 -6.84 -23.18
N PHE A 100 24.86 -6.35 -22.08
CA PHE A 100 23.46 -5.96 -21.99
C PHE A 100 23.25 -4.47 -21.81
N THR A 101 24.04 -3.80 -20.96
CA THR A 101 23.81 -2.42 -20.55
C THR A 101 25.04 -1.80 -19.89
N PRO A 102 25.26 -0.49 -20.05
CA PRO A 102 26.14 0.22 -19.13
C PRO A 102 25.62 0.19 -17.70
N ILE A 103 26.50 0.45 -16.74
CA ILE A 103 26.16 0.55 -15.31
C ILE A 103 26.36 1.98 -14.82
N GLN A 104 25.66 2.32 -13.74
CA GLN A 104 25.80 3.59 -13.03
C GLN A 104 25.71 3.38 -11.53
N TYR A 105 26.25 4.33 -10.77
CA TYR A 105 26.07 4.37 -9.32
C TYR A 105 24.90 5.27 -8.93
N PRO A 106 24.10 4.92 -7.90
CA PRO A 106 22.99 5.75 -7.43
C PRO A 106 23.51 7.14 -7.01
N ALA A 107 22.89 8.21 -7.50
CA ALA A 107 23.27 9.59 -7.20
C ALA A 107 24.79 9.89 -7.35
N ASP A 108 25.44 9.19 -8.29
CA ASP A 108 26.89 9.28 -8.54
C ASP A 108 27.77 8.86 -7.34
N ASP A 109 27.20 8.20 -6.33
CA ASP A 109 27.93 7.70 -5.17
C ASP A 109 28.66 6.40 -5.49
N GLN A 110 29.95 6.50 -5.77
CA GLN A 110 30.83 5.35 -6.05
C GLN A 110 31.08 4.45 -4.81
N GLY A 111 30.72 4.92 -3.61
CA GLY A 111 30.75 4.13 -2.38
C GLY A 111 29.50 3.27 -2.18
N SER A 112 28.49 3.38 -3.06
CA SER A 112 27.28 2.56 -2.98
C SER A 112 27.59 1.08 -3.13
N GLU A 113 26.99 0.27 -2.26
CA GLU A 113 27.07 -1.21 -2.33
C GLU A 113 26.45 -1.78 -3.61
N TRP A 114 25.62 -1.01 -4.28
CA TRP A 114 24.84 -1.47 -5.43
C TRP A 114 25.16 -0.69 -6.70
N ARG A 115 25.56 -1.41 -7.74
CA ARG A 115 25.61 -0.91 -9.11
C ARG A 115 24.25 -1.07 -9.76
N THR A 116 23.85 -0.12 -10.59
CA THR A 116 22.53 -0.07 -11.25
C THR A 116 22.69 -0.17 -12.75
N THR A 117 21.83 -0.91 -13.43
CA THR A 117 21.79 -0.92 -14.89
C THR A 117 21.37 0.46 -15.40
N HIS A 118 22.03 0.97 -16.45
CA HIS A 118 21.68 2.29 -17.00
C HIS A 118 20.45 2.21 -17.90
N PHE A 119 20.34 1.17 -18.73
CA PHE A 119 19.14 1.00 -19.53
C PHE A 119 17.94 0.60 -18.66
N ASP A 120 16.79 1.15 -19.00
CA ASP A 120 15.52 0.72 -18.41
C ASP A 120 15.30 -0.78 -18.67
N PHE A 121 14.81 -1.49 -17.66
CA PHE A 121 14.59 -2.94 -17.77
C PHE A 121 13.71 -3.33 -18.96
N HIS A 122 12.70 -2.52 -19.30
CA HIS A 122 11.83 -2.79 -20.45
C HIS A 122 12.55 -2.86 -21.79
N SER A 123 13.73 -2.25 -21.88
CA SER A 123 14.55 -2.30 -23.09
C SER A 123 15.43 -3.53 -23.19
N ILE A 124 15.67 -4.25 -22.11
CA ILE A 124 16.58 -5.41 -22.03
C ILE A 124 15.93 -6.68 -21.50
N HIS A 125 14.64 -6.64 -21.15
CA HIS A 125 13.92 -7.70 -20.44
C HIS A 125 13.81 -9.03 -21.19
N ASP A 126 13.96 -9.05 -22.50
CA ASP A 126 13.88 -10.28 -23.29
C ASP A 126 15.16 -11.13 -23.20
N ASN A 127 16.28 -10.53 -22.77
CA ASN A 127 17.61 -11.12 -22.82
C ASN A 127 18.21 -11.42 -21.44
N ILE A 128 17.62 -10.89 -20.35
CA ILE A 128 18.20 -10.97 -19.01
C ILE A 128 17.13 -11.26 -17.96
N LEU A 129 17.51 -11.98 -16.89
CA LEU A 129 16.62 -12.31 -15.79
C LEU A 129 16.50 -11.11 -14.83
N LYS A 130 15.26 -10.77 -14.46
CA LYS A 130 14.94 -9.86 -13.36
C LYS A 130 14.21 -10.61 -12.26
N LEU A 131 14.70 -10.46 -11.05
CA LEU A 131 13.98 -10.84 -9.83
C LEU A 131 13.32 -9.60 -9.24
N ASP A 132 12.05 -9.66 -8.94
CA ASP A 132 11.32 -8.61 -8.22
C ASP A 132 11.21 -8.98 -6.74
N ILE A 133 12.11 -8.41 -5.93
CA ILE A 133 12.17 -8.58 -4.48
C ILE A 133 11.67 -7.30 -3.85
N LEU A 134 10.38 -7.29 -3.52
CA LEU A 134 9.66 -6.10 -3.06
C LEU A 134 9.56 -6.08 -1.54
N GLY A 135 9.83 -4.92 -0.95
CA GLY A 135 9.47 -4.62 0.44
C GLY A 135 8.00 -4.21 0.51
N HIS A 136 7.26 -4.77 1.46
CA HIS A 136 5.85 -4.49 1.64
C HIS A 136 5.50 -4.41 3.13
N ASP A 137 4.54 -3.56 3.47
CA ASP A 137 4.10 -3.39 4.86
C ASP A 137 3.35 -4.61 5.39
N ASP A 138 2.58 -5.30 4.55
CA ASP A 138 1.75 -6.43 4.99
C ASP A 138 2.56 -7.60 5.56
N PRO A 139 3.68 -8.05 4.95
CA PRO A 139 4.59 -8.99 5.59
C PRO A 139 5.18 -8.48 6.91
N THR A 140 5.43 -7.17 7.05
CA THR A 140 5.91 -6.56 8.30
C THR A 140 4.83 -6.64 9.38
N VAL A 141 3.58 -6.30 9.04
CA VAL A 141 2.43 -6.45 9.96
C VAL A 141 2.26 -7.90 10.38
N ILE A 142 2.25 -8.86 9.44
CA ILE A 142 2.11 -10.30 9.74
C ILE A 142 3.27 -10.77 10.65
N ARG A 143 4.49 -10.32 10.42
CA ARG A 143 5.63 -10.65 11.26
C ARG A 143 5.46 -10.13 12.68
N MET A 144 5.04 -8.87 12.84
CA MET A 144 4.77 -8.29 14.14
C MET A 144 3.62 -9.01 14.88
N LEU A 145 2.57 -9.38 14.15
CA LEU A 145 1.47 -10.16 14.71
C LEU A 145 1.92 -11.55 15.21
N LEU A 146 2.78 -12.22 14.44
CA LEU A 146 3.43 -13.47 14.87
C LEU A 146 4.27 -13.27 16.13
N ASP A 147 5.13 -12.25 16.15
CA ASP A 147 6.04 -11.99 17.27
C ASP A 147 5.27 -11.64 18.56
N LEU A 148 4.12 -10.96 18.45
CA LEU A 148 3.28 -10.58 19.60
C LEU A 148 2.37 -11.72 20.11
N THR A 149 1.94 -12.65 19.23
CA THR A 149 0.96 -13.68 19.58
C THR A 149 1.54 -15.10 19.63
N GLY A 150 2.64 -15.35 18.96
CA GLY A 150 3.19 -16.69 18.73
C GLY A 150 2.40 -17.54 17.71
N ILE A 151 1.35 -16.99 17.08
CA ILE A 151 0.51 -17.72 16.13
C ILE A 151 1.17 -17.70 14.74
N ASP A 152 1.47 -18.89 14.19
CA ASP A 152 1.95 -18.99 12.81
C ASP A 152 0.83 -18.61 11.83
N PRO A 153 0.99 -17.54 11.03
CA PRO A 153 -0.01 -17.12 10.07
C PRO A 153 -0.40 -18.19 9.04
N LYS A 154 0.46 -19.18 8.82
CA LYS A 154 0.16 -20.30 7.91
C LYS A 154 -0.91 -21.25 8.45
N THR A 155 -1.15 -21.26 9.75
CA THR A 155 -2.17 -22.10 10.40
C THR A 155 -3.54 -21.45 10.44
N ILE A 156 -3.65 -20.17 10.06
CA ILE A 156 -4.91 -19.43 10.07
C ILE A 156 -5.82 -19.95 8.95
N PRO A 157 -7.08 -20.35 9.29
CA PRO A 157 -8.05 -20.79 8.30
C PRO A 157 -8.49 -19.63 7.39
N THR A 158 -8.80 -19.95 6.13
CA THR A 158 -9.27 -18.94 5.14
C THR A 158 -10.79 -18.84 5.08
N ASP A 159 -11.48 -19.63 5.88
CA ASP A 159 -12.94 -19.78 5.93
C ASP A 159 -13.52 -19.58 7.33
N ASP A 160 -12.78 -18.91 8.21
CA ASP A 160 -13.29 -18.54 9.55
C ASP A 160 -14.55 -17.68 9.41
N PRO A 161 -15.70 -18.11 9.98
CA PRO A 161 -16.98 -17.44 9.77
C PRO A 161 -17.02 -15.99 10.29
N GLU A 162 -16.38 -15.72 11.44
CA GLU A 162 -16.36 -14.38 12.03
C GLU A 162 -15.45 -13.45 11.21
N VAL A 163 -14.33 -13.98 10.69
CA VAL A 163 -13.46 -13.25 9.79
C VAL A 163 -14.15 -12.94 8.46
N MET A 164 -14.85 -13.92 7.88
CA MET A 164 -15.59 -13.68 6.64
C MET A 164 -16.73 -12.67 6.83
N ALA A 165 -17.36 -12.65 7.97
CA ALA A 165 -18.48 -11.76 8.24
C ALA A 165 -18.09 -10.27 8.32
N ILE A 166 -16.84 -9.91 8.65
CA ILE A 166 -16.43 -8.48 8.65
C ILE A 166 -16.45 -7.83 7.26
N PHE A 167 -16.38 -8.64 6.20
CA PHE A 167 -16.49 -8.16 4.83
C PHE A 167 -17.94 -7.82 4.43
N GLN A 168 -18.92 -8.26 5.21
CA GLN A 168 -20.35 -8.00 5.01
C GLN A 168 -20.89 -6.92 5.95
N GLY A 169 -20.32 -6.79 7.16
CA GLY A 169 -20.75 -5.85 8.19
C GLY A 169 -19.72 -5.70 9.31
N PRO A 170 -19.83 -4.68 10.15
CA PRO A 170 -18.90 -4.48 11.28
C PRO A 170 -19.32 -5.23 12.56
N GLU A 171 -20.48 -5.86 12.60
CA GLU A 171 -21.08 -6.48 13.78
C GLU A 171 -20.18 -7.54 14.45
N PRO A 172 -19.40 -8.36 13.70
CA PRO A 172 -18.46 -9.30 14.33
C PRO A 172 -17.36 -8.64 15.16
N LEU A 173 -17.12 -7.34 14.93
CA LEU A 173 -16.18 -6.55 15.72
C LEU A 173 -16.83 -5.99 17.01
N GLY A 174 -18.12 -6.22 17.24
CA GLY A 174 -18.86 -5.70 18.40
C GLY A 174 -19.26 -4.23 18.26
N VAL A 175 -19.30 -3.69 17.05
CA VAL A 175 -19.67 -2.29 16.75
C VAL A 175 -20.75 -2.21 15.67
N THR A 176 -21.45 -1.07 15.61
CA THR A 176 -22.46 -0.81 14.58
C THR A 176 -21.92 0.09 13.46
N PRO A 177 -22.57 0.09 12.29
CA PRO A 177 -22.22 1.00 11.20
C PRO A 177 -22.23 2.48 11.60
N GLU A 178 -23.15 2.88 12.48
CA GLU A 178 -23.29 4.27 12.95
C GLU A 178 -22.12 4.67 13.86
N GLN A 179 -21.66 3.75 14.70
CA GLN A 179 -20.54 4.01 15.62
C GLN A 179 -19.26 4.31 14.86
N ILE A 180 -18.95 3.48 13.85
CA ILE A 180 -17.69 3.58 13.12
C ILE A 180 -17.79 4.31 11.77
N LYS A 181 -18.99 4.76 11.38
CA LYS A 181 -19.27 5.41 10.08
C LYS A 181 -18.89 4.54 8.86
N ALA A 182 -18.99 3.22 8.99
CA ALA A 182 -18.73 2.28 7.89
C ALA A 182 -19.67 1.08 7.97
N LYS A 183 -20.11 0.59 6.81
CA LYS A 183 -21.01 -0.57 6.70
C LYS A 183 -20.26 -1.91 6.59
N THR A 184 -18.93 -1.91 6.70
CA THR A 184 -18.08 -3.10 6.73
C THR A 184 -17.06 -2.99 7.84
N GLY A 185 -16.58 -4.13 8.36
CA GLY A 185 -15.54 -4.18 9.39
C GLY A 185 -14.10 -4.14 8.83
N THR A 186 -13.90 -3.61 7.62
CA THR A 186 -12.64 -3.78 6.87
C THR A 186 -11.68 -2.60 6.93
N TYR A 187 -11.89 -1.62 7.81
CA TYR A 187 -10.91 -0.58 8.06
C TYR A 187 -9.53 -1.17 8.38
N GLY A 188 -8.49 -0.67 7.72
CA GLY A 188 -7.11 -1.10 7.91
C GLY A 188 -6.79 -2.50 7.37
N ILE A 189 -7.74 -3.24 6.81
CA ILE A 189 -7.49 -4.52 6.15
C ILE A 189 -6.89 -4.24 4.76
N PRO A 190 -5.71 -4.80 4.44
CA PRO A 190 -5.11 -4.67 3.11
C PRO A 190 -6.10 -5.03 2.01
N GLU A 191 -6.04 -4.35 0.89
CA GLU A 191 -6.93 -4.52 -0.27
C GLU A 191 -8.39 -4.10 -0.06
N PHE A 192 -8.95 -4.25 1.14
CA PHE A 192 -10.39 -4.10 1.42
C PHE A 192 -10.74 -2.87 2.28
N GLY A 193 -9.75 -2.12 2.73
CA GLY A 193 -9.96 -0.98 3.63
C GLY A 193 -10.27 0.35 2.92
N THR A 194 -10.04 0.46 1.61
CA THR A 194 -10.29 1.71 0.87
C THR A 194 -11.78 1.98 0.68
N LYS A 195 -12.18 3.24 0.61
CA LYS A 195 -13.58 3.63 0.38
C LYS A 195 -14.20 2.97 -0.86
N PHE A 196 -13.41 2.89 -1.94
CA PHE A 196 -13.85 2.26 -3.19
C PHE A 196 -14.18 0.77 -3.00
N VAL A 197 -13.25 0.01 -2.40
CA VAL A 197 -13.45 -1.44 -2.23
C VAL A 197 -14.51 -1.73 -1.16
N ARG A 198 -14.62 -0.92 -0.11
CA ARG A 198 -15.73 -1.04 0.85
C ARG A 198 -17.09 -0.87 0.16
N GLY A 199 -17.21 0.07 -0.81
CA GLY A 199 -18.40 0.18 -1.63
C GLY A 199 -18.71 -1.10 -2.41
N MET A 200 -17.70 -1.74 -3.00
CA MET A 200 -17.88 -3.03 -3.68
C MET A 200 -18.35 -4.14 -2.72
N LEU A 201 -17.79 -4.17 -1.50
CA LEU A 201 -18.21 -5.12 -0.46
C LEU A 201 -19.67 -4.90 -0.02
N GLU A 202 -20.10 -3.65 0.10
CA GLU A 202 -21.49 -3.30 0.43
C GLU A 202 -22.50 -3.76 -0.64
N GLU A 203 -22.11 -3.64 -1.91
CA GLU A 203 -22.94 -4.06 -3.05
C GLU A 203 -22.97 -5.59 -3.21
N THR A 204 -21.84 -6.27 -3.01
CA THR A 204 -21.68 -7.70 -3.33
C THR A 204 -21.83 -8.64 -2.16
N LYS A 205 -21.57 -8.18 -0.94
CA LYS A 205 -21.63 -8.95 0.34
C LYS A 205 -20.99 -10.33 0.24
N PRO A 206 -19.69 -10.42 -0.06
CA PRO A 206 -19.01 -11.69 -0.27
C PRO A 206 -19.01 -12.54 1.01
N SER A 207 -19.16 -13.85 0.85
CA SER A 207 -19.21 -14.83 1.93
C SER A 207 -18.09 -15.87 1.87
N THR A 208 -17.31 -15.87 0.79
CA THR A 208 -16.27 -16.88 0.57
C THR A 208 -14.94 -16.24 0.17
N PHE A 209 -13.84 -16.95 0.45
CA PHE A 209 -12.50 -16.55 0.03
C PHE A 209 -12.42 -16.35 -1.49
N SER A 210 -13.09 -17.19 -2.28
CA SER A 210 -13.11 -17.08 -3.74
C SER A 210 -13.75 -15.77 -4.21
N GLU A 211 -14.83 -15.34 -3.57
CA GLU A 211 -15.49 -14.06 -3.87
C GLU A 211 -14.61 -12.87 -3.50
N LEU A 212 -13.84 -12.96 -2.39
CA LEU A 212 -12.85 -11.93 -2.06
C LEU A 212 -11.74 -11.83 -3.10
N VAL A 213 -11.26 -12.97 -3.63
CA VAL A 213 -10.30 -12.97 -4.76
C VAL A 213 -10.89 -12.31 -5.99
N GLN A 214 -12.18 -12.56 -6.27
CA GLN A 214 -12.90 -11.93 -7.37
C GLN A 214 -12.94 -10.39 -7.20
N ILE A 215 -13.33 -9.91 -6.01
CA ILE A 215 -13.38 -8.48 -5.70
C ILE A 215 -11.99 -7.84 -5.80
N SER A 216 -10.95 -8.49 -5.30
CA SER A 216 -9.57 -8.00 -5.43
C SER A 216 -9.17 -7.84 -6.90
N GLY A 217 -9.48 -8.82 -7.75
CA GLY A 217 -9.26 -8.72 -9.19
C GLY A 217 -10.01 -7.57 -9.85
N LEU A 218 -11.30 -7.41 -9.52
CA LEU A 218 -12.17 -6.34 -10.02
C LEU A 218 -11.69 -4.95 -9.61
N SER A 219 -11.15 -4.80 -8.40
CA SER A 219 -10.71 -3.51 -7.85
C SER A 219 -9.41 -3.00 -8.45
N HIS A 220 -8.54 -3.89 -8.93
CA HIS A 220 -7.23 -3.56 -9.47
C HIS A 220 -7.20 -3.37 -10.99
N GLY A 221 -8.27 -3.77 -11.69
CA GLY A 221 -8.39 -3.59 -13.13
C GLY A 221 -8.83 -2.18 -13.53
N THR A 222 -8.64 -1.85 -14.80
CA THR A 222 -9.17 -0.62 -15.40
C THR A 222 -10.37 -0.97 -16.25
N ASP A 223 -11.50 -0.28 -16.03
CA ASP A 223 -12.80 -0.53 -16.69
C ASP A 223 -13.31 -1.98 -16.52
N VAL A 224 -13.04 -2.55 -15.36
CA VAL A 224 -13.49 -3.91 -15.00
C VAL A 224 -14.70 -3.86 -14.08
N TRP A 225 -14.71 -2.98 -13.07
CA TRP A 225 -15.81 -2.83 -12.12
C TRP A 225 -16.83 -1.80 -12.58
N LEU A 226 -16.48 -0.51 -12.51
CA LEU A 226 -17.41 0.58 -12.87
C LEU A 226 -17.72 0.55 -14.36
N GLY A 227 -19.03 0.67 -14.70
CA GLY A 227 -19.50 0.64 -16.08
C GLY A 227 -19.40 -0.74 -16.75
N ASN A 228 -19.05 -1.80 -15.99
CA ASN A 228 -18.91 -3.15 -16.49
C ASN A 228 -19.52 -4.16 -15.49
N ALA A 229 -18.72 -4.82 -14.64
CA ALA A 229 -19.20 -5.87 -13.75
C ALA A 229 -20.27 -5.40 -12.77
N SER A 230 -20.15 -4.17 -12.22
CA SER A 230 -21.16 -3.59 -11.33
C SER A 230 -22.54 -3.51 -11.99
N GLU A 231 -22.61 -3.02 -13.23
CA GLU A 231 -23.88 -2.92 -13.98
C GLU A 231 -24.49 -4.30 -14.28
N LEU A 232 -23.64 -5.29 -14.62
CA LEU A 232 -24.09 -6.65 -14.89
C LEU A 232 -24.71 -7.32 -13.67
N ILE A 233 -24.14 -7.10 -12.50
CA ILE A 233 -24.63 -7.61 -11.21
C ILE A 233 -25.91 -6.88 -10.81
N GLU A 234 -25.92 -5.54 -10.86
CA GLU A 234 -27.06 -4.70 -10.51
C GLU A 234 -28.29 -5.02 -11.34
N ASN A 235 -28.09 -5.22 -12.65
CA ASN A 235 -29.17 -5.59 -13.58
C ASN A 235 -29.60 -7.06 -13.52
N GLY A 236 -28.97 -7.88 -12.65
CA GLY A 236 -29.26 -9.29 -12.54
C GLY A 236 -28.89 -10.14 -13.77
N THR A 237 -27.96 -9.64 -14.61
CA THR A 237 -27.49 -10.38 -15.80
C THR A 237 -26.63 -11.56 -15.39
N CYS A 238 -25.82 -11.41 -14.34
CA CYS A 238 -24.97 -12.45 -13.76
C CYS A 238 -24.70 -12.15 -12.28
N VAL A 239 -24.11 -13.11 -11.58
CA VAL A 239 -23.70 -12.96 -10.19
C VAL A 239 -22.19 -12.71 -10.07
N LEU A 240 -21.72 -12.33 -8.87
CA LEU A 240 -20.30 -12.01 -8.63
C LEU A 240 -19.33 -13.12 -9.09
N SER A 241 -19.70 -14.39 -8.92
CA SER A 241 -18.86 -15.53 -9.33
C SER A 241 -18.75 -15.74 -10.84
N GLU A 242 -19.60 -15.10 -11.62
CA GLU A 242 -19.66 -15.25 -13.07
C GLU A 242 -18.99 -14.12 -13.84
N VAL A 243 -18.83 -12.93 -13.20
CA VAL A 243 -18.18 -11.78 -13.83
C VAL A 243 -16.68 -12.04 -14.04
N ILE A 244 -16.11 -11.32 -15.00
CA ILE A 244 -14.67 -11.37 -15.27
C ILE A 244 -13.92 -10.55 -14.20
N GLY A 245 -13.30 -11.22 -13.22
CA GLY A 245 -12.54 -10.57 -12.16
C GLY A 245 -11.04 -10.48 -12.45
N CYS A 246 -10.46 -11.56 -12.97
CA CYS A 246 -9.04 -11.66 -13.27
C CYS A 246 -8.82 -12.11 -14.72
N ARG A 247 -7.62 -11.84 -15.27
CA ARG A 247 -7.30 -12.25 -16.65
C ARG A 247 -7.43 -13.78 -16.86
N ASP A 248 -7.07 -14.55 -15.84
CA ASP A 248 -7.10 -16.01 -15.89
C ASP A 248 -8.53 -16.54 -16.02
N ASP A 249 -9.54 -15.82 -15.51
CA ASP A 249 -10.96 -16.18 -15.63
C ASP A 249 -11.37 -16.22 -17.10
N ILE A 250 -10.89 -15.28 -17.92
CA ILE A 250 -11.19 -15.24 -19.35
C ILE A 250 -10.69 -16.52 -20.04
N MET A 251 -9.43 -16.86 -19.83
CA MET A 251 -8.81 -18.01 -20.46
C MET A 251 -9.52 -19.31 -20.05
N VAL A 252 -9.71 -19.49 -18.75
CA VAL A 252 -10.32 -20.72 -18.21
C VAL A 252 -11.75 -20.86 -18.68
N TYR A 253 -12.55 -19.79 -18.60
CA TYR A 253 -13.94 -19.79 -19.04
C TYR A 253 -14.06 -20.16 -20.53
N LEU A 254 -13.25 -19.55 -21.40
CA LEU A 254 -13.28 -19.81 -22.83
C LEU A 254 -12.88 -21.25 -23.18
N ILE A 255 -11.90 -21.81 -22.46
CA ILE A 255 -11.51 -23.23 -22.61
C ILE A 255 -12.69 -24.15 -22.24
N TYR A 256 -13.38 -23.86 -21.14
CA TYR A 256 -14.56 -24.63 -20.71
C TYR A 256 -15.75 -24.49 -21.67
N GLN A 257 -15.86 -23.38 -22.39
CA GLN A 257 -16.86 -23.21 -23.44
C GLN A 257 -16.53 -23.99 -24.73
N GLY A 258 -15.31 -24.46 -24.87
CA GLY A 258 -14.89 -25.27 -26.03
C GLY A 258 -13.88 -24.60 -26.94
N LEU A 259 -13.44 -23.36 -26.66
CA LEU A 259 -12.41 -22.72 -27.47
C LEU A 259 -11.06 -23.43 -27.32
N GLU A 260 -10.33 -23.46 -28.44
CA GLU A 260 -8.97 -23.97 -28.45
C GLU A 260 -8.08 -23.20 -27.47
N PRO A 261 -7.27 -23.88 -26.60
CA PRO A 261 -6.53 -23.23 -25.52
C PRO A 261 -5.58 -22.11 -25.97
N SER A 262 -4.93 -22.23 -27.13
CA SER A 262 -4.05 -21.17 -27.63
C SER A 262 -4.82 -19.93 -28.08
N LEU A 263 -6.04 -20.08 -28.61
CA LEU A 263 -6.91 -18.98 -28.95
C LEU A 263 -7.49 -18.31 -27.71
N ALA A 264 -7.93 -19.10 -26.72
CA ALA A 264 -8.38 -18.59 -25.42
C ALA A 264 -7.29 -17.76 -24.74
N PHE A 265 -6.02 -18.22 -24.76
CA PHE A 265 -4.88 -17.48 -24.26
C PHE A 265 -4.65 -16.16 -25.04
N LYS A 266 -4.74 -16.17 -26.36
CA LYS A 266 -4.60 -14.94 -27.18
C LYS A 266 -5.69 -13.93 -26.87
N ILE A 267 -6.93 -14.37 -26.74
CA ILE A 267 -8.06 -13.51 -26.36
C ILE A 267 -7.79 -12.88 -24.99
N MET A 268 -7.44 -13.68 -24.00
CA MET A 268 -7.08 -13.20 -22.66
C MET A 268 -5.97 -12.15 -22.72
N GLU A 269 -4.89 -12.40 -23.47
CA GLU A 269 -3.77 -11.46 -23.64
C GLU A 269 -4.18 -10.14 -24.34
N HIS A 270 -5.11 -10.18 -25.28
CA HIS A 270 -5.65 -9.00 -25.92
C HIS A 270 -6.49 -8.17 -24.94
N VAL A 271 -7.42 -8.81 -24.23
CA VAL A 271 -8.30 -8.16 -23.27
C VAL A 271 -7.52 -7.53 -22.12
N ARG A 272 -6.62 -8.28 -21.47
CA ARG A 272 -5.87 -7.74 -20.34
C ARG A 272 -4.97 -6.55 -20.66
N LYS A 273 -4.58 -6.38 -21.93
CA LYS A 273 -3.77 -5.26 -22.43
C LYS A 273 -4.62 -4.10 -22.98
N GLY A 274 -5.93 -4.18 -22.87
CA GLY A 274 -6.86 -3.17 -23.37
C GLY A 274 -6.91 -3.06 -24.89
N LYS A 275 -6.51 -4.10 -25.64
CA LYS A 275 -6.57 -4.14 -27.11
C LYS A 275 -7.96 -4.48 -27.64
N GLY A 276 -8.89 -4.86 -26.76
CA GLY A 276 -10.22 -5.34 -27.13
C GLY A 276 -10.19 -6.71 -27.82
N LEU A 277 -11.21 -6.96 -28.63
CA LEU A 277 -11.37 -8.18 -29.41
C LEU A 277 -11.27 -7.84 -30.91
N THR A 278 -10.72 -8.77 -31.71
CA THR A 278 -10.81 -8.73 -33.16
C THR A 278 -12.09 -9.41 -33.64
N GLU A 279 -12.53 -9.15 -34.88
CA GLU A 279 -13.72 -9.79 -35.46
C GLU A 279 -13.61 -11.33 -35.42
N ASP A 280 -12.46 -11.90 -35.80
CA ASP A 280 -12.23 -13.34 -35.75
C ASP A 280 -12.35 -13.92 -34.32
N MET A 281 -11.91 -13.16 -33.28
CA MET A 281 -12.04 -13.57 -31.88
C MET A 281 -13.51 -13.56 -31.44
N GLU A 282 -14.26 -12.54 -31.82
CA GLU A 282 -15.69 -12.46 -31.51
C GLU A 282 -16.48 -13.58 -32.19
N GLU A 283 -16.21 -13.84 -33.47
CA GLU A 283 -16.84 -14.94 -34.21
C GLU A 283 -16.55 -16.31 -33.56
N ALA A 284 -15.29 -16.55 -33.15
CA ALA A 284 -14.94 -17.77 -32.46
C ALA A 284 -15.64 -17.91 -31.09
N MET A 285 -15.76 -16.83 -30.34
CA MET A 285 -16.49 -16.83 -29.07
C MET A 285 -18.00 -17.09 -29.29
N MET A 286 -18.60 -16.47 -30.30
CA MET A 286 -20.02 -16.69 -30.64
C MET A 286 -20.28 -18.11 -31.13
N ALA A 287 -19.38 -18.71 -31.89
CA ALA A 287 -19.50 -20.08 -32.36
C ALA A 287 -19.56 -21.11 -31.22
N GLU A 288 -18.87 -20.85 -30.10
CA GLU A 288 -18.89 -21.66 -28.88
C GLU A 288 -19.94 -21.20 -27.86
N ASN A 289 -20.95 -20.42 -28.30
CA ASN A 289 -22.08 -19.93 -27.49
C ASN A 289 -21.66 -19.09 -26.28
N VAL A 290 -20.57 -18.36 -26.35
CA VAL A 290 -20.20 -17.38 -25.30
C VAL A 290 -21.27 -16.30 -25.23
N PRO A 291 -21.82 -15.99 -24.06
CA PRO A 291 -22.90 -14.99 -23.92
C PRO A 291 -22.46 -13.62 -24.42
N LYS A 292 -23.40 -12.90 -25.06
CA LYS A 292 -23.12 -11.57 -25.61
C LYS A 292 -22.62 -10.60 -24.54
N TRP A 293 -23.18 -10.63 -23.32
CA TRP A 293 -22.74 -9.77 -22.22
C TRP A 293 -21.27 -10.02 -21.86
N TYR A 294 -20.79 -11.26 -21.96
CA TYR A 294 -19.39 -11.63 -21.67
C TYR A 294 -18.44 -11.03 -22.73
N ILE A 295 -18.80 -11.14 -24.00
CA ILE A 295 -18.07 -10.54 -25.12
C ILE A 295 -18.00 -9.01 -24.97
N GLU A 296 -19.12 -8.36 -24.66
CA GLU A 296 -19.17 -6.90 -24.43
C GLU A 296 -18.37 -6.49 -23.19
N SER A 297 -18.35 -7.29 -22.13
CA SER A 297 -17.50 -7.08 -20.97
C SER A 297 -16.01 -7.10 -21.34
N CYS A 298 -15.57 -8.10 -22.13
CA CYS A 298 -14.21 -8.18 -22.64
C CYS A 298 -13.78 -6.93 -23.43
N LYS A 299 -14.68 -6.34 -24.20
CA LYS A 299 -14.40 -5.13 -25.00
C LYS A 299 -14.18 -3.89 -24.15
N LYS A 300 -14.88 -3.78 -23.02
CA LYS A 300 -14.77 -2.63 -22.08
C LYS A 300 -13.43 -2.62 -21.34
N ILE A 301 -12.87 -3.78 -21.00
CA ILE A 301 -11.70 -3.95 -20.16
C ILE A 301 -10.45 -3.32 -20.79
N LYS A 302 -9.72 -2.51 -20.01
CA LYS A 302 -8.47 -1.87 -20.43
C LYS A 302 -7.22 -2.48 -19.81
N TYR A 303 -7.35 -2.99 -18.57
CA TYR A 303 -6.26 -3.66 -17.89
C TYR A 303 -6.77 -4.63 -16.84
N MET A 304 -6.12 -5.80 -16.72
CA MET A 304 -6.47 -6.81 -15.73
C MET A 304 -5.24 -7.43 -15.04
N PHE A 305 -5.42 -7.74 -13.78
CA PHE A 305 -4.45 -8.44 -12.95
C PHE A 305 -4.54 -9.98 -13.09
N PRO A 306 -3.43 -10.69 -12.79
CA PRO A 306 -3.46 -12.16 -12.71
C PRO A 306 -4.14 -12.64 -11.42
N LYS A 307 -4.87 -13.76 -11.50
CA LYS A 307 -5.58 -14.35 -10.35
C LYS A 307 -4.65 -14.75 -9.21
N ALA A 308 -3.46 -15.25 -9.54
CA ALA A 308 -2.45 -15.61 -8.53
C ALA A 308 -2.02 -14.42 -7.68
N HIS A 309 -1.91 -13.23 -8.27
CA HIS A 309 -1.62 -11.99 -7.55
C HIS A 309 -2.77 -11.63 -6.59
N ALA A 310 -4.00 -11.60 -7.08
CA ALA A 310 -5.18 -11.32 -6.25
C ALA A 310 -5.28 -12.34 -5.08
N ALA A 311 -5.13 -13.62 -5.36
CA ALA A 311 -5.18 -14.66 -4.32
C ALA A 311 -4.11 -14.50 -3.23
N ALA A 312 -2.88 -14.12 -3.61
CA ALA A 312 -1.80 -13.90 -2.65
C ALA A 312 -2.09 -12.73 -1.70
N TYR A 313 -2.61 -11.61 -2.22
CA TYR A 313 -2.96 -10.45 -1.40
C TYR A 313 -4.20 -10.70 -0.53
N VAL A 314 -5.22 -11.38 -1.07
CA VAL A 314 -6.40 -11.77 -0.28
C VAL A 314 -6.02 -12.71 0.85
N LEU A 315 -5.10 -13.66 0.62
CA LEU A 315 -4.61 -14.53 1.67
C LEU A 315 -3.94 -13.76 2.81
N MET A 316 -3.12 -12.76 2.49
CA MET A 316 -2.55 -11.86 3.51
C MET A 316 -3.62 -11.04 4.22
N ALA A 317 -4.60 -10.51 3.49
CA ALA A 317 -5.70 -9.72 4.05
C ALA A 317 -6.54 -10.54 5.04
N VAL A 318 -6.92 -11.76 4.68
CA VAL A 318 -7.70 -12.66 5.55
C VAL A 318 -6.91 -13.04 6.80
N ARG A 319 -5.61 -13.30 6.67
CA ARG A 319 -4.74 -13.57 7.83
C ARG A 319 -4.65 -12.38 8.78
N ILE A 320 -4.52 -11.17 8.27
CA ILE A 320 -4.52 -9.94 9.08
C ILE A 320 -5.91 -9.71 9.70
N ALA A 321 -6.98 -9.96 8.95
CA ALA A 321 -8.36 -9.86 9.44
C ALA A 321 -8.65 -10.83 10.59
N TYR A 322 -8.06 -12.02 10.59
CA TYR A 322 -8.14 -12.97 11.71
C TYR A 322 -7.65 -12.35 13.02
N PHE A 323 -6.51 -11.68 13.01
CA PHE A 323 -6.01 -10.99 14.20
C PHE A 323 -6.90 -9.80 14.58
N LYS A 324 -7.47 -9.09 13.62
CA LYS A 324 -8.41 -7.99 13.89
C LYS A 324 -9.64 -8.46 14.65
N VAL A 325 -10.17 -9.63 14.29
CA VAL A 325 -11.35 -10.23 14.94
C VAL A 325 -10.98 -10.81 16.30
N HIS A 326 -10.00 -11.71 16.33
CA HIS A 326 -9.72 -12.55 17.51
C HIS A 326 -8.68 -11.97 18.48
N PHE A 327 -7.82 -11.03 18.02
CA PHE A 327 -6.76 -10.40 18.81
C PHE A 327 -6.71 -8.88 18.59
N PRO A 328 -7.81 -8.17 18.88
CA PRO A 328 -7.98 -6.77 18.46
C PRO A 328 -6.85 -5.84 18.90
N ILE A 329 -6.48 -5.86 20.19
CA ILE A 329 -5.43 -4.94 20.69
C ILE A 329 -4.08 -5.16 19.98
N VAL A 330 -3.76 -6.41 19.67
CA VAL A 330 -2.52 -6.77 18.94
C VAL A 330 -2.58 -6.29 17.50
N TYR A 331 -3.73 -6.44 16.84
CA TYR A 331 -3.95 -5.95 15.49
C TYR A 331 -3.76 -4.42 15.40
N TYR A 332 -4.41 -3.65 16.29
CA TYR A 332 -4.28 -2.20 16.30
C TYR A 332 -2.84 -1.76 16.63
N CYS A 333 -2.17 -2.43 17.56
CA CYS A 333 -0.76 -2.20 17.85
C CYS A 333 0.11 -2.35 16.60
N ALA A 334 -0.05 -3.45 15.87
CA ALA A 334 0.72 -3.71 14.66
C ALA A 334 0.39 -2.72 13.54
N TYR A 335 -0.89 -2.40 13.32
CA TYR A 335 -1.29 -1.44 12.31
C TYR A 335 -0.71 -0.05 12.57
N PHE A 336 -0.93 0.49 13.77
CA PHE A 336 -0.43 1.83 14.09
C PHE A 336 1.10 1.91 14.10
N THR A 337 1.78 0.82 14.45
CA THR A 337 3.25 0.77 14.39
C THR A 337 3.78 0.76 12.97
N VAL A 338 3.18 -0.03 12.07
CA VAL A 338 3.77 -0.33 10.75
C VAL A 338 3.19 0.55 9.64
N ARG A 339 1.88 0.80 9.65
CA ARG A 339 1.17 1.42 8.52
C ARG A 339 0.78 2.87 8.74
N ALA A 340 0.74 3.34 9.97
CA ALA A 340 0.37 4.72 10.26
C ALA A 340 1.59 5.63 10.26
N SER A 341 1.54 6.69 9.47
CA SER A 341 2.61 7.69 9.38
C SER A 341 2.21 9.05 9.96
N ASP A 342 0.92 9.29 10.08
CA ASP A 342 0.35 10.54 10.57
C ASP A 342 -0.57 10.28 11.74
N PHE A 343 -0.39 11.05 12.83
CA PHE A 343 -1.18 10.90 14.05
C PHE A 343 -1.73 12.26 14.52
N ASP A 344 -2.94 12.23 15.04
CA ASP A 344 -3.50 13.31 15.87
C ASP A 344 -3.71 12.76 17.29
N LEU A 345 -2.63 12.76 18.07
CA LEU A 345 -2.64 12.17 19.41
C LEU A 345 -3.63 12.86 20.34
N LEU A 346 -3.86 14.19 20.17
CA LEU A 346 -4.86 14.90 20.98
C LEU A 346 -6.27 14.36 20.72
N ALA A 347 -6.63 14.17 19.45
CA ALA A 347 -7.92 13.60 19.11
C ALA A 347 -8.04 12.13 19.58
N MET A 348 -6.99 11.32 19.36
CA MET A 348 -7.01 9.90 19.64
C MET A 348 -7.06 9.55 21.12
N VAL A 349 -6.37 10.31 21.98
CA VAL A 349 -6.34 10.11 23.43
C VAL A 349 -7.66 10.54 24.10
N ASN A 350 -8.35 11.53 23.54
CA ASN A 350 -9.61 12.05 24.11
C ASN A 350 -10.87 11.26 23.70
N GLY A 351 -10.72 10.19 22.92
CA GLY A 351 -11.78 9.23 22.63
C GLY A 351 -12.68 9.56 21.45
N SER A 352 -13.75 8.79 21.29
CA SER A 352 -14.59 8.74 20.08
C SER A 352 -15.10 10.08 19.58
N GLU A 353 -15.59 10.95 20.48
CA GLU A 353 -16.23 12.21 20.06
C GLU A 353 -15.21 13.18 19.43
N THR A 354 -14.00 13.26 19.99
CA THR A 354 -12.93 14.08 19.43
C THR A 354 -12.41 13.53 18.11
N ILE A 355 -12.33 12.19 17.99
CA ILE A 355 -11.95 11.53 16.75
C ILE A 355 -13.00 11.79 15.66
N LYS A 356 -14.30 11.62 15.97
CA LYS A 356 -15.41 11.92 15.05
C LYS A 356 -15.39 13.36 14.55
N ALA A 357 -15.24 14.31 15.45
CA ALA A 357 -15.16 15.73 15.11
C ALA A 357 -13.97 16.03 14.18
N ARG A 358 -12.83 15.40 14.41
CA ARG A 358 -11.65 15.56 13.55
C ARG A 358 -11.81 14.96 12.17
N ILE A 359 -12.44 13.79 12.07
CA ILE A 359 -12.81 13.16 10.78
C ILE A 359 -13.74 14.10 10.01
N GLU A 360 -14.79 14.61 10.63
CA GLU A 360 -15.77 15.51 10.00
C GLU A 360 -15.12 16.82 9.50
N GLU A 361 -14.18 17.36 10.27
CA GLU A 361 -13.41 18.54 9.84
C GLU A 361 -12.64 18.25 8.53
N ILE A 362 -11.96 17.09 8.45
CA ILE A 362 -11.22 16.72 7.24
C ILE A 362 -12.17 16.46 6.07
N GLU A 363 -13.28 15.75 6.31
CA GLU A 363 -14.29 15.47 5.29
C GLU A 363 -14.93 16.75 4.73
N SER A 364 -15.16 17.74 5.56
CA SER A 364 -15.74 19.02 5.14
C SER A 364 -14.89 19.78 4.12
N LYS A 365 -13.58 19.52 4.07
CA LYS A 365 -12.65 20.10 3.09
C LYS A 365 -12.77 19.45 1.69
N GLY A 366 -13.37 18.28 1.59
CA GLY A 366 -13.59 17.59 0.31
C GLY A 366 -12.31 17.45 -0.53
N LEU A 367 -12.31 18.04 -1.73
CA LEU A 367 -11.16 17.99 -2.64
C LEU A 367 -9.98 18.85 -2.17
N GLU A 368 -10.19 19.81 -1.31
CA GLU A 368 -9.15 20.72 -0.76
C GLU A 368 -8.33 20.05 0.35
N ALA A 369 -8.80 18.93 0.92
CA ALA A 369 -8.05 18.18 1.90
C ALA A 369 -6.69 17.74 1.32
N SER A 370 -5.60 18.07 2.02
CA SER A 370 -4.24 17.69 1.65
C SER A 370 -4.04 16.17 1.69
N VAL A 371 -3.00 15.68 1.03
CA VAL A 371 -2.63 14.25 1.06
C VAL A 371 -2.38 13.79 2.51
N LYS A 372 -1.75 14.63 3.33
CA LYS A 372 -1.50 14.35 4.75
C LYS A 372 -2.80 14.23 5.55
N GLU A 373 -3.77 15.11 5.33
CA GLU A 373 -5.07 15.04 6.00
C GLU A 373 -5.86 13.79 5.60
N ARG A 374 -5.80 13.37 4.34
CA ARG A 374 -6.43 12.11 3.90
C ARG A 374 -5.75 10.88 4.50
N SER A 375 -4.43 10.90 4.63
CA SER A 375 -3.69 9.86 5.35
C SER A 375 -4.09 9.81 6.82
N LEU A 376 -4.15 10.96 7.48
CA LEU A 376 -4.60 11.08 8.86
C LEU A 376 -6.05 10.58 9.05
N GLN A 377 -6.95 10.90 8.11
CA GLN A 377 -8.34 10.42 8.17
C GLN A 377 -8.40 8.89 8.26
N THR A 378 -7.63 8.18 7.44
CA THR A 378 -7.58 6.71 7.46
C THR A 378 -7.13 6.18 8.83
N VAL A 379 -6.17 6.83 9.46
CA VAL A 379 -5.70 6.48 10.81
C VAL A 379 -6.77 6.76 11.86
N LEU A 380 -7.46 7.90 11.75
CA LEU A 380 -8.55 8.28 12.67
C LEU A 380 -9.77 7.37 12.54
N GLU A 381 -10.14 6.95 11.33
CA GLU A 381 -11.22 5.98 11.11
C GLU A 381 -10.94 4.66 11.84
N LEU A 382 -9.70 4.19 11.81
CA LEU A 382 -9.31 2.98 12.53
C LEU A 382 -9.20 3.20 14.05
N ALA A 383 -8.75 4.37 14.48
CA ALA A 383 -8.72 4.74 15.89
C ALA A 383 -10.15 4.85 16.46
N LEU A 384 -11.11 5.37 15.68
CA LEU A 384 -12.52 5.38 16.03
C LEU A 384 -13.05 3.97 16.23
N GLU A 385 -12.82 3.08 15.28
CA GLU A 385 -13.22 1.67 15.38
C GLU A 385 -12.64 1.02 16.63
N MET A 386 -11.34 1.20 16.89
CA MET A 386 -10.68 0.70 18.10
C MET A 386 -11.36 1.19 19.38
N THR A 387 -11.65 2.50 19.44
CA THR A 387 -12.26 3.13 20.62
C THR A 387 -13.70 2.68 20.85
N GLU A 388 -14.48 2.56 19.78
CA GLU A 388 -15.87 2.04 19.86
C GLU A 388 -15.93 0.56 20.26
N ARG A 389 -14.84 -0.20 20.03
CA ARG A 389 -14.66 -1.57 20.54
C ARG A 389 -14.26 -1.62 22.02
N GLY A 390 -14.17 -0.49 22.72
CA GLY A 390 -13.82 -0.41 24.14
C GLY A 390 -12.31 -0.41 24.42
N LEU A 391 -11.47 -0.32 23.40
CA LEU A 391 -10.02 -0.20 23.54
C LEU A 391 -9.61 1.28 23.57
N THR A 392 -8.49 1.62 24.21
CA THR A 392 -8.08 3.01 24.38
C THR A 392 -6.66 3.29 23.93
N ILE A 393 -6.39 4.57 23.66
CA ILE A 393 -5.03 5.07 23.40
C ILE A 393 -4.64 5.97 24.55
N GLN A 394 -3.54 5.64 25.22
CA GLN A 394 -2.99 6.42 26.32
C GLN A 394 -2.19 7.62 25.80
N LYS A 395 -1.82 8.52 26.71
CA LYS A 395 -0.81 9.55 26.42
C LYS A 395 0.55 8.90 26.19
N VAL A 396 1.41 9.57 25.44
CA VAL A 396 2.83 9.21 25.38
C VAL A 396 3.41 9.27 26.80
N ASP A 397 4.08 8.23 27.20
CA ASP A 397 4.70 8.08 28.52
C ASP A 397 6.23 8.14 28.40
N LEU A 398 6.88 9.02 29.14
CA LEU A 398 8.30 9.30 29.04
C LEU A 398 9.17 8.05 29.31
N TYR A 399 8.68 7.12 30.16
CA TYR A 399 9.44 5.93 30.60
C TYR A 399 8.94 4.63 29.99
N ARG A 400 7.70 4.58 29.52
CA ARG A 400 7.09 3.36 28.96
C ARG A 400 7.00 3.35 27.44
N SER A 401 6.86 4.53 26.81
CA SER A 401 6.82 4.63 25.35
C SER A 401 8.13 4.13 24.73
N LYS A 402 8.03 3.41 23.61
CA LYS A 402 9.18 3.09 22.76
C LYS A 402 9.49 4.25 21.80
N ALA A 403 10.59 4.13 21.07
CA ALA A 403 10.96 5.14 20.08
C ALA A 403 9.97 5.18 18.91
N THR A 404 9.63 4.01 18.33
CA THR A 404 8.92 3.89 17.05
C THR A 404 7.76 2.89 17.05
N GLU A 405 7.57 2.11 18.12
CA GLU A 405 6.55 1.06 18.20
C GLU A 405 5.54 1.36 19.31
N PHE A 406 4.26 1.13 19.04
CA PHE A 406 3.23 1.14 20.06
C PHE A 406 3.45 0.02 21.08
N VAL A 407 3.06 0.26 22.33
CA VAL A 407 3.17 -0.71 23.43
C VAL A 407 1.77 -1.08 23.89
N ILE A 408 1.51 -2.38 24.06
CA ILE A 408 0.26 -2.89 24.58
C ILE A 408 0.30 -2.82 26.13
N ASP A 409 -0.74 -2.23 26.72
CA ASP A 409 -0.93 -2.09 28.17
C ASP A 409 -2.38 -2.48 28.53
N GLY A 410 -2.64 -3.76 28.71
CA GLY A 410 -3.99 -4.30 28.85
C GLY A 410 -4.84 -4.02 27.61
N ASP A 411 -5.96 -3.32 27.80
CA ASP A 411 -6.87 -2.92 26.72
C ASP A 411 -6.51 -1.54 26.13
N SER A 412 -5.29 -1.09 26.34
CA SER A 412 -4.82 0.22 25.89
C SER A 412 -3.54 0.12 25.07
N LEU A 413 -3.30 1.11 24.21
CA LEU A 413 -2.05 1.30 23.50
C LEU A 413 -1.33 2.56 24.02
N ILE A 414 -0.04 2.44 24.29
CA ILE A 414 0.84 3.57 24.57
C ILE A 414 1.55 3.95 23.27
N PRO A 415 1.36 5.20 22.76
CA PRO A 415 2.00 5.65 21.53
C PRO A 415 3.52 5.77 21.67
N PRO A 416 4.29 5.55 20.59
CA PRO A 416 5.72 5.82 20.56
C PRO A 416 6.02 7.31 20.50
N PHE A 417 7.29 7.69 20.75
CA PHE A 417 7.70 9.08 20.67
C PHE A 417 7.59 9.66 19.25
N ASN A 418 7.88 8.87 18.21
CA ASN A 418 7.77 9.34 16.82
C ASN A 418 6.33 9.57 16.34
N ALA A 419 5.32 9.14 17.10
CA ALA A 419 3.93 9.52 16.85
C ALA A 419 3.64 10.99 17.22
N ILE A 420 4.53 11.64 17.99
CA ILE A 420 4.45 13.07 18.29
C ILE A 420 4.80 13.87 17.02
N PRO A 421 3.89 14.73 16.51
CA PRO A 421 4.16 15.53 15.33
C PRO A 421 5.46 16.32 15.39
N GLY A 422 6.33 16.11 14.40
CA GLY A 422 7.64 16.77 14.31
C GLY A 422 8.77 16.12 15.11
N LEU A 423 8.50 15.04 15.87
CA LEU A 423 9.52 14.29 16.59
C LEU A 423 10.00 13.12 15.72
N GLY A 424 11.17 13.25 15.11
CA GLY A 424 11.73 12.22 14.23
C GLY A 424 12.37 11.06 14.99
N ASN A 425 12.58 9.94 14.31
CA ASN A 425 13.11 8.69 14.88
C ASN A 425 14.42 8.89 15.65
N ASN A 426 15.35 9.70 15.15
CA ASN A 426 16.64 9.95 15.83
C ASN A 426 16.46 10.60 17.22
N VAL A 427 15.49 11.51 17.36
CA VAL A 427 15.16 12.16 18.64
C VAL A 427 14.44 11.17 19.54
N ALA A 428 13.48 10.41 18.99
CA ALA A 428 12.77 9.36 19.71
C ALA A 428 13.75 8.34 20.34
N GLU A 429 14.72 7.86 19.56
CA GLU A 429 15.77 6.96 20.03
C GLU A 429 16.70 7.61 21.04
N ALA A 430 17.01 8.92 20.89
CA ALA A 430 17.82 9.65 21.85
C ALA A 430 17.14 9.75 23.23
N ILE A 431 15.82 10.00 23.27
CA ILE A 431 15.04 9.99 24.51
C ILE A 431 15.11 8.61 25.17
N VAL A 432 14.84 7.54 24.40
CA VAL A 432 14.87 6.17 24.92
C VAL A 432 16.24 5.77 25.45
N ARG A 433 17.32 6.19 24.81
CA ARG A 433 18.69 5.97 25.31
C ARG A 433 18.96 6.78 26.57
N ALA A 434 18.64 8.07 26.56
CA ALA A 434 18.94 8.97 27.67
C ALA A 434 18.25 8.57 29.00
N ARG A 435 17.00 8.03 28.93
CA ARG A 435 16.30 7.55 30.14
C ARG A 435 16.95 6.32 30.79
N GLN A 436 17.79 5.58 30.06
CA GLN A 436 18.52 4.43 30.64
C GLN A 436 19.62 4.89 31.63
N ASP A 437 20.13 6.13 31.46
CA ASP A 437 21.11 6.74 32.35
C ASP A 437 20.47 7.42 33.59
N GLY A 438 19.19 7.18 33.83
CA GLY A 438 18.41 7.71 34.95
C GLY A 438 17.24 8.58 34.51
N GLU A 439 16.33 8.85 35.44
CA GLU A 439 15.14 9.68 35.20
C GLU A 439 15.53 11.11 34.78
N PHE A 440 14.65 11.75 34.01
CA PHE A 440 14.80 13.15 33.66
C PHE A 440 14.40 14.04 34.85
N LEU A 441 15.29 14.93 35.24
CA LEU A 441 15.08 15.80 36.41
C LEU A 441 14.18 16.99 36.11
N SER A 442 14.13 17.43 34.84
CA SER A 442 13.35 18.58 34.39
C SER A 442 13.12 18.56 32.88
N LYS A 443 12.27 19.45 32.39
CA LYS A 443 12.09 19.67 30.94
C LYS A 443 13.39 20.12 30.27
N GLU A 444 14.22 20.92 30.96
CA GLU A 444 15.54 21.31 30.50
C GLU A 444 16.49 20.09 30.36
N ASP A 445 16.47 19.19 31.33
CA ASP A 445 17.27 17.95 31.29
C ASP A 445 16.83 17.04 30.13
N LEU A 446 15.53 16.89 29.92
CA LEU A 446 14.98 16.18 28.76
C LEU A 446 15.40 16.84 27.43
N GLN A 447 15.40 18.17 27.37
CA GLN A 447 15.84 18.91 26.19
C GLN A 447 17.32 18.61 25.87
N ILE A 448 18.18 18.62 26.86
CA ILE A 448 19.62 18.42 26.70
C ILE A 448 19.95 16.95 26.40
N ARG A 449 19.55 16.03 27.27
CA ARG A 449 19.88 14.60 27.16
C ARG A 449 19.12 13.89 26.04
N GLY A 450 17.82 14.22 25.89
CA GLY A 450 16.94 13.66 24.85
C GLY A 450 17.08 14.34 23.49
N ARG A 451 17.84 15.44 23.39
CA ARG A 451 18.00 16.26 22.17
C ARG A 451 16.67 16.78 21.63
N VAL A 452 15.74 17.09 22.52
CA VAL A 452 14.40 17.54 22.18
C VAL A 452 14.40 19.05 22.01
N SER A 453 13.83 19.57 20.91
CA SER A 453 13.71 21.01 20.70
C SER A 453 12.72 21.65 21.68
N LYS A 454 12.88 22.96 21.95
CA LYS A 454 11.96 23.71 22.84
C LYS A 454 10.50 23.60 22.37
N THR A 455 10.25 23.71 21.07
CA THR A 455 8.91 23.56 20.49
C THR A 455 8.30 22.19 20.76
N LEU A 456 9.11 21.13 20.69
CA LEU A 456 8.65 19.78 21.00
C LEU A 456 8.36 19.60 22.50
N ILE A 457 9.19 20.18 23.38
CA ILE A 457 8.90 20.20 24.84
C ILE A 457 7.55 20.87 25.12
N GLU A 458 7.29 22.04 24.52
CA GLU A 458 6.01 22.75 24.65
C GLU A 458 4.83 21.90 24.12
N TYR A 459 5.05 21.15 23.04
CA TYR A 459 4.02 20.27 22.49
C TYR A 459 3.79 19.04 23.38
N MET A 460 4.85 18.42 23.89
CA MET A 460 4.78 17.29 24.82
C MET A 460 4.08 17.68 26.13
N ASP A 461 4.31 18.90 26.61
CA ASP A 461 3.64 19.46 27.78
C ASP A 461 2.13 19.61 27.54
N LYS A 462 1.72 20.14 26.39
CA LYS A 462 0.31 20.21 25.97
C LYS A 462 -0.35 18.84 25.86
N LEU A 463 0.38 17.81 25.43
CA LEU A 463 -0.09 16.44 25.41
C LEU A 463 -0.22 15.82 26.81
N GLY A 464 0.29 16.52 27.86
CA GLY A 464 0.33 16.02 29.21
C GLY A 464 1.40 14.94 29.45
N CYS A 465 2.39 14.81 28.56
CA CYS A 465 3.48 13.84 28.68
C CYS A 465 4.48 14.23 29.77
N LEU A 466 4.54 15.51 30.14
CA LEU A 466 5.51 16.09 31.08
C LEU A 466 4.84 16.61 32.35
N GLU A 467 3.64 16.12 32.66
CA GLU A 467 2.88 16.54 33.82
C GLU A 467 3.66 16.31 35.12
N GLY A 468 3.80 17.35 35.95
CA GLY A 468 4.55 17.31 37.22
C GLY A 468 6.06 17.47 37.08
N MET A 469 6.60 17.60 35.86
CA MET A 469 8.05 17.78 35.63
C MET A 469 8.38 19.29 35.75
N PRO A 470 9.39 19.68 36.58
CA PRO A 470 9.84 21.06 36.69
C PRO A 470 10.49 21.56 35.38
N ASP A 471 10.44 22.86 35.13
CA ASP A 471 10.98 23.46 33.93
C ASP A 471 12.53 23.41 33.88
N ALA A 472 13.21 23.59 34.99
CA ALA A 472 14.67 23.65 35.09
C ALA A 472 15.22 22.79 36.22
N ASN A 473 16.50 22.44 36.12
CA ASN A 473 17.22 21.63 37.13
C ASN A 473 17.48 22.39 38.43
N GLN A 474 17.37 23.71 38.44
CA GLN A 474 17.55 24.51 39.63
C GLN A 474 16.20 24.74 40.34
N LEU A 475 16.12 24.33 41.60
CA LEU A 475 15.07 24.80 42.51
C LEU A 475 15.20 26.33 42.64
N SER A 476 14.22 27.08 42.15
CA SER A 476 14.10 28.49 42.46
C SER A 476 13.88 28.61 43.96
N LEU A 477 14.82 29.22 44.65
CA LEU A 477 14.73 29.49 46.09
C LEU A 477 13.90 30.74 46.41
N PHE A 478 13.16 31.30 45.39
CA PHE A 478 12.33 32.50 45.57
C PHE A 478 10.97 32.33 44.87
#